data_63d3290325d361e447b46fa351591b32
#
_entry.id   63d3290325d361e447b46fa351591b32
#
_cell.length_a   1.000
_cell.length_b   1.000
_cell.length_c   1.000
_cell.angle_alpha   90.00
_cell.angle_beta   90.00
_cell.angle_gamma   90.00
#
_symmetry.space_group_name_H-M   'P 1'
#
loop_
_entity.id
_entity.type
_entity.pdbx_description
1 polymer ?
#
loop_
_entity_poly.entity_id
_entity_poly.type
_entity_poly.pdbx_seq_one_letter_code
_entity_poly.pdbx_strand_id
1 'polypeptide(L)'
;ENKKFQYSVVKKGSTSAKYAGSLQWIEDAGIITRCHNLSITELPLDGNAEEDTFKVYMCDTGLFVSMLEDGTQFDILQGDLYGYKGAIFENLIADIFTKMGRKLYYFHKDSGLEVDFVIRYQGECTLVEVKARSGNVKSTKTILNHPEKYHVSHAIKLGDYNIGKTGPLLTLPLYMAFLLRSC
;
A
#
# COMPACT_ATOMS: atom_id res chain seq x y z
N GLU A 1 -10.48 -1.24 -3.39
CA GLU A 1 -9.11 -1.74 -3.56
C GLU A 1 -8.38 -0.92 -4.61
N ASN A 2 -7.17 -0.44 -4.28
CA ASN A 2 -6.29 0.22 -5.24
C ASN A 2 -5.70 -0.83 -6.17
N LYS A 3 -6.09 -0.76 -7.45
CA LYS A 3 -5.59 -1.67 -8.48
C LYS A 3 -4.31 -1.13 -9.11
N LYS A 4 -3.53 -2.03 -9.72
CA LYS A 4 -2.40 -1.68 -10.59
C LYS A 4 -2.81 -0.57 -11.58
N PHE A 5 -1.99 0.49 -11.68
CA PHE A 5 -2.21 1.59 -12.62
C PHE A 5 -2.18 1.08 -14.07
N GLN A 6 -3.13 1.53 -14.88
CA GLN A 6 -3.23 1.16 -16.29
C GLN A 6 -3.38 2.40 -17.16
N TYR A 7 -2.41 2.70 -17.98
CA TYR A 7 -2.43 3.82 -18.92
C TYR A 7 -3.63 3.78 -19.88
N SER A 8 -4.09 2.60 -20.26
CA SER A 8 -5.26 2.40 -21.14
C SER A 8 -6.57 2.88 -20.51
N VAL A 9 -6.66 2.98 -19.18
CA VAL A 9 -7.82 3.52 -18.46
C VAL A 9 -7.86 5.04 -18.56
N VAL A 10 -6.69 5.71 -18.59
CA VAL A 10 -6.60 7.17 -18.78
C VAL A 10 -7.12 7.58 -20.14
N LYS A 11 -6.72 6.86 -21.20
CA LYS A 11 -7.22 7.02 -22.55
C LYS A 11 -7.05 5.74 -23.34
N LYS A 12 -8.05 5.30 -24.07
CA LYS A 12 -8.00 4.11 -24.95
C LYS A 12 -6.79 4.21 -25.90
N GLY A 13 -5.94 3.18 -25.91
CA GLY A 13 -4.72 3.14 -26.72
C GLY A 13 -3.53 3.94 -26.17
N SER A 14 -3.59 4.37 -24.90
CA SER A 14 -2.46 5.01 -24.23
C SER A 14 -1.40 3.98 -23.81
N THR A 15 -0.15 4.39 -23.94
CA THR A 15 1.03 3.60 -23.57
C THR A 15 1.85 4.32 -22.49
N SER A 16 2.70 3.59 -21.79
CA SER A 16 3.65 4.17 -20.83
C SER A 16 4.55 5.22 -21.50
N ALA A 17 5.07 4.94 -22.68
CA ALA A 17 5.93 5.86 -23.42
C ALA A 17 5.30 7.24 -23.66
N LYS A 18 3.97 7.32 -23.77
CA LYS A 18 3.26 8.59 -24.03
C LYS A 18 2.99 9.40 -22.75
N TYR A 19 2.75 8.74 -21.63
CA TYR A 19 2.25 9.41 -20.42
C TYR A 19 3.19 9.28 -19.21
N ALA A 20 4.28 8.53 -19.31
CA ALA A 20 5.23 8.38 -18.22
C ALA A 20 5.79 9.74 -17.74
N GLY A 21 6.14 10.62 -18.69
CA GLY A 21 6.59 11.97 -18.38
C GLY A 21 5.54 12.79 -17.63
N SER A 22 4.27 12.74 -18.06
CA SER A 22 3.18 13.47 -17.38
C SER A 22 2.94 12.93 -15.96
N LEU A 23 3.00 11.62 -15.78
CA LEU A 23 2.86 11.00 -14.48
C LEU A 23 4.02 11.38 -13.54
N GLN A 24 5.26 11.42 -14.10
CA GLN A 24 6.43 11.87 -13.36
C GLN A 24 6.27 13.32 -12.88
N TRP A 25 5.77 14.21 -13.72
CA TRP A 25 5.53 15.61 -13.34
C TRP A 25 4.52 15.75 -12.20
N ILE A 26 3.47 14.94 -12.20
CA ILE A 26 2.47 14.94 -11.13
C ILE A 26 3.07 14.41 -9.82
N GLU A 27 3.96 13.42 -9.90
CA GLU A 27 4.70 12.89 -8.75
C GLU A 27 5.72 13.91 -8.24
N ASP A 28 6.50 14.55 -9.12
CA ASP A 28 7.47 15.60 -8.75
C ASP A 28 6.78 16.83 -8.14
N ALA A 29 5.54 17.10 -8.54
CA ALA A 29 4.71 18.13 -7.92
C ALA A 29 4.17 17.73 -6.53
N GLY A 30 4.42 16.51 -6.06
CA GLY A 30 3.98 16.01 -4.76
C GLY A 30 2.47 15.76 -4.67
N ILE A 31 1.79 15.54 -5.79
CA ILE A 31 0.35 15.25 -5.82
C ILE A 31 0.09 13.75 -5.64
N ILE A 32 0.92 12.93 -6.25
CA ILE A 32 0.83 11.48 -6.17
C ILE A 32 2.18 10.87 -5.78
N THR A 33 2.13 9.62 -5.33
CA THR A 33 3.32 8.75 -5.19
C THR A 33 3.06 7.39 -5.81
N ARG A 34 4.08 6.82 -6.44
CA ARG A 34 4.03 5.46 -6.98
C ARG A 34 4.44 4.45 -5.93
N CYS A 35 3.72 3.35 -5.88
CA CYS A 35 4.02 2.18 -5.08
C CYS A 35 4.34 1.04 -6.04
N HIS A 36 5.62 0.67 -6.15
CA HIS A 36 6.08 -0.30 -7.14
C HIS A 36 5.85 -1.75 -6.69
N ASN A 37 5.49 -2.62 -7.64
CA ASN A 37 5.44 -4.04 -7.38
C ASN A 37 6.85 -4.59 -7.14
N LEU A 38 6.97 -5.57 -6.27
CA LEU A 38 8.22 -6.31 -6.10
C LEU A 38 8.16 -7.63 -6.87
N SER A 39 9.21 -7.92 -7.63
CA SER A 39 9.37 -9.23 -8.28
C SER A 39 9.59 -10.35 -7.26
N ILE A 40 10.25 -10.03 -6.14
CA ILE A 40 10.51 -10.90 -4.99
C ILE A 40 10.49 -10.08 -3.69
N THR A 41 10.08 -10.68 -2.59
CA THR A 41 10.00 -10.05 -1.26
C THR A 41 11.32 -10.19 -0.48
N GLU A 42 12.39 -9.59 -1.02
CA GLU A 42 13.74 -9.68 -0.47
C GLU A 42 14.42 -8.30 -0.42
N LEU A 43 15.37 -8.13 0.49
CA LEU A 43 16.19 -6.91 0.55
C LEU A 43 17.39 -7.01 -0.43
N PRO A 44 17.79 -5.91 -1.06
CA PRO A 44 17.23 -4.56 -0.99
C PRO A 44 15.93 -4.43 -1.82
N LEU A 45 14.90 -3.79 -1.26
CA LEU A 45 13.59 -3.66 -1.95
C LEU A 45 13.70 -2.91 -3.28
N ASP A 46 14.51 -1.85 -3.33
CA ASP A 46 14.74 -1.06 -4.56
C ASP A 46 15.23 -1.93 -5.73
N GLY A 47 16.13 -2.88 -5.45
CA GLY A 47 16.70 -3.76 -6.47
C GLY A 47 15.70 -4.78 -7.04
N ASN A 48 14.58 -4.98 -6.35
CA ASN A 48 13.54 -5.93 -6.72
C ASN A 48 12.27 -5.25 -7.24
N ALA A 49 12.26 -3.91 -7.35
CA ALA A 49 11.12 -3.14 -7.81
C ALA A 49 10.93 -3.24 -9.33
N GLU A 50 9.71 -3.47 -9.75
CA GLU A 50 9.31 -3.46 -11.16
C GLU A 50 8.90 -2.03 -11.56
N GLU A 51 9.67 -1.36 -12.42
CA GLU A 51 9.44 0.03 -12.80
C GLU A 51 8.09 0.26 -13.48
N ASP A 52 7.68 -0.67 -14.34
CA ASP A 52 6.45 -0.56 -15.14
C ASP A 52 5.19 -1.08 -14.43
N THR A 53 5.33 -1.59 -13.22
CA THR A 53 4.23 -2.19 -12.47
C THR A 53 4.06 -1.50 -11.12
N PHE A 54 3.08 -0.62 -11.01
CA PHE A 54 2.86 0.16 -9.79
C PHE A 54 1.38 0.46 -9.54
N LYS A 55 1.06 0.77 -8.30
CA LYS A 55 -0.16 1.44 -7.83
C LYS A 55 0.15 2.94 -7.67
N VAL A 56 -0.89 3.77 -7.68
CA VAL A 56 -0.79 5.22 -7.44
C VAL A 56 -1.60 5.58 -6.20
N TYR A 57 -1.00 6.33 -5.30
CA TYR A 57 -1.65 6.90 -4.13
C TYR A 57 -1.56 8.43 -4.17
N MET A 58 -2.52 9.12 -3.58
CA MET A 58 -2.45 10.56 -3.37
C MET A 58 -1.50 10.86 -2.21
N CYS A 59 -0.65 11.87 -2.39
CA CYS A 59 0.29 12.30 -1.33
C CYS A 59 -0.38 12.98 -0.13
N ASP A 60 -1.68 13.26 -0.25
CA ASP A 60 -2.51 13.78 0.83
C ASP A 60 -3.86 13.08 0.83
N THR A 61 -4.22 12.49 1.97
CA THR A 61 -5.47 11.75 2.11
C THR A 61 -6.69 12.66 2.09
N GLY A 62 -6.56 13.93 2.52
CA GLY A 62 -7.64 14.92 2.39
C GLY A 62 -7.90 15.28 0.94
N LEU A 63 -6.84 15.44 0.14
CA LEU A 63 -6.97 15.63 -1.31
C LEU A 63 -7.63 14.42 -1.97
N PHE A 64 -7.27 13.19 -1.57
CA PHE A 64 -7.94 11.98 -2.05
C PHE A 64 -9.44 12.00 -1.74
N VAL A 65 -9.82 12.32 -0.50
CA VAL A 65 -11.23 12.39 -0.08
C VAL A 65 -11.98 13.48 -0.83
N SER A 66 -11.35 14.62 -1.13
CA SER A 66 -11.98 15.73 -1.88
C SER A 66 -12.30 15.39 -3.35
N MET A 67 -11.66 14.34 -3.88
CA MET A 67 -11.91 13.83 -5.24
C MET A 67 -12.99 12.75 -5.31
N LEU A 68 -13.53 12.33 -4.16
CA LEU A 68 -14.64 11.39 -4.09
C LEU A 68 -15.96 12.11 -4.38
N GLU A 69 -17.05 11.36 -4.44
CA GLU A 69 -18.40 11.87 -4.66
C GLU A 69 -18.77 12.96 -3.65
N ASP A 70 -19.51 13.97 -4.12
CA ASP A 70 -19.99 15.06 -3.28
C ASP A 70 -20.77 14.51 -2.07
N GLY A 71 -20.48 15.05 -0.89
CA GLY A 71 -21.08 14.60 0.36
C GLY A 71 -20.26 13.55 1.12
N THR A 72 -19.31 12.86 0.47
CA THR A 72 -18.49 11.82 1.12
C THR A 72 -17.76 12.34 2.36
N GLN A 73 -17.35 13.63 2.39
CA GLN A 73 -16.72 14.23 3.56
C GLN A 73 -17.65 14.24 4.77
N PHE A 74 -18.94 14.50 4.57
CA PHE A 74 -19.95 14.47 5.64
C PHE A 74 -20.22 13.03 6.11
N ASP A 75 -20.27 12.08 5.18
CA ASP A 75 -20.44 10.66 5.51
C ASP A 75 -19.27 10.17 6.38
N ILE A 76 -18.05 10.53 6.02
CA ILE A 76 -16.85 10.21 6.82
C ILE A 76 -16.95 10.79 8.23
N LEU A 77 -17.41 12.03 8.39
CA LEU A 77 -17.59 12.67 9.70
C LEU A 77 -18.69 11.98 10.54
N GLN A 78 -19.69 11.37 9.90
CA GLN A 78 -20.71 10.56 10.56
C GLN A 78 -20.23 9.13 10.88
N GLY A 79 -19.04 8.75 10.41
CA GLY A 79 -18.49 7.40 10.57
C GLY A 79 -18.88 6.43 9.45
N ASP A 80 -19.59 6.90 8.44
CA ASP A 80 -20.06 6.11 7.30
C ASP A 80 -19.03 6.19 6.17
N LEU A 81 -18.07 5.28 6.17
CA LEU A 81 -17.02 5.23 5.15
C LEU A 81 -17.40 4.36 3.93
N TYR A 82 -18.55 3.69 4.00
CA TYR A 82 -19.10 2.81 2.95
C TYR A 82 -18.05 1.93 2.26
N GLY A 83 -18.10 1.82 0.94
CA GLY A 83 -17.15 1.08 0.12
C GLY A 83 -15.75 1.70 0.03
N TYR A 84 -15.57 2.97 0.39
CA TYR A 84 -14.30 3.70 0.29
C TYR A 84 -13.33 3.43 1.45
N LYS A 85 -13.81 2.85 2.56
CA LYS A 85 -13.00 2.66 3.79
C LYS A 85 -11.64 1.99 3.51
N GLY A 86 -11.63 0.95 2.69
CA GLY A 86 -10.39 0.25 2.33
C GLY A 86 -9.41 1.15 1.59
N ALA A 87 -9.88 1.83 0.54
CA ALA A 87 -9.05 2.73 -0.26
C ALA A 87 -8.53 3.93 0.54
N ILE A 88 -9.36 4.51 1.42
CA ILE A 88 -8.96 5.61 2.31
C ILE A 88 -7.87 5.15 3.28
N PHE A 89 -8.01 3.97 3.87
CA PHE A 89 -7.04 3.43 4.82
C PHE A 89 -5.71 3.08 4.14
N GLU A 90 -5.75 2.46 2.95
CA GLU A 90 -4.53 2.21 2.18
C GLU A 90 -3.83 3.52 1.82
N ASN A 91 -4.58 4.53 1.33
CA ASN A 91 -4.01 5.83 1.01
C ASN A 91 -3.41 6.52 2.24
N LEU A 92 -4.08 6.45 3.39
CA LEU A 92 -3.57 7.00 4.65
C LEU A 92 -2.23 6.36 5.05
N ILE A 93 -2.09 5.04 4.92
CA ILE A 93 -0.84 4.35 5.21
C ILE A 93 0.25 4.71 4.19
N ALA A 94 -0.10 4.80 2.89
CA ALA A 94 0.82 5.28 1.86
C ALA A 94 1.33 6.71 2.17
N ASP A 95 0.43 7.61 2.53
CA ASP A 95 0.73 8.99 2.93
C ASP A 95 1.67 9.03 4.17
N ILE A 96 1.37 8.27 5.22
CA ILE A 96 2.23 8.17 6.41
C ILE A 96 3.63 7.67 6.02
N PHE A 97 3.73 6.59 5.25
CA PHE A 97 5.01 6.01 4.86
C PHE A 97 5.83 6.97 3.99
N THR A 98 5.20 7.67 3.06
CA THR A 98 5.86 8.68 2.21
C THR A 98 6.39 9.84 3.06
N LYS A 99 5.61 10.35 4.01
CA LYS A 99 6.02 11.42 4.95
C LYS A 99 7.12 10.97 5.91
N MET A 100 7.29 9.66 6.11
CA MET A 100 8.42 9.07 6.83
C MET A 100 9.68 8.91 5.96
N GLY A 101 9.65 9.35 4.70
CA GLY A 101 10.76 9.24 3.74
C GLY A 101 10.91 7.85 3.11
N ARG A 102 9.87 7.02 3.18
CA ARG A 102 9.91 5.69 2.56
C ARG A 102 9.52 5.76 1.10
N LYS A 103 10.21 5.02 0.24
CA LYS A 103 9.67 4.57 -1.04
C LYS A 103 8.62 3.50 -0.78
N LEU A 104 7.59 3.46 -1.61
CA LEU A 104 6.48 2.53 -1.44
C LEU A 104 6.64 1.31 -2.34
N TYR A 105 6.45 0.14 -1.75
CA TYR A 105 6.44 -1.15 -2.45
C TYR A 105 5.23 -1.97 -2.02
N TYR A 106 4.70 -2.75 -2.94
CA TYR A 106 3.69 -3.77 -2.69
C TYR A 106 4.13 -5.11 -3.30
N PHE A 107 3.43 -6.17 -3.03
CA PHE A 107 3.72 -7.46 -3.63
C PHE A 107 2.46 -8.06 -4.23
N HIS A 108 2.52 -8.34 -5.52
CA HIS A 108 1.44 -9.00 -6.25
C HIS A 108 2.01 -10.05 -7.20
N LYS A 109 1.36 -11.19 -7.27
CA LYS A 109 1.61 -12.26 -8.25
C LYS A 109 0.35 -12.62 -8.99
N ASP A 110 0.49 -13.02 -10.24
CA ASP A 110 -0.63 -13.49 -11.10
C ASP A 110 -1.40 -14.66 -10.50
N SER A 111 -0.79 -15.40 -9.57
CA SER A 111 -1.43 -16.45 -8.78
C SER A 111 -2.48 -15.93 -7.77
N GLY A 112 -2.70 -14.63 -7.68
CA GLY A 112 -3.65 -13.98 -6.79
C GLY A 112 -3.12 -13.67 -5.40
N LEU A 113 -1.80 -13.80 -5.16
CA LEU A 113 -1.19 -13.28 -3.94
C LEU A 113 -1.06 -11.76 -4.04
N GLU A 114 -1.58 -11.05 -3.05
CA GLU A 114 -1.47 -9.60 -2.95
C GLU A 114 -1.25 -9.17 -1.50
N VAL A 115 -0.29 -8.27 -1.29
CA VAL A 115 0.03 -7.63 -0.01
C VAL A 115 0.10 -6.13 -0.24
N ASP A 116 -0.56 -5.35 0.60
CA ASP A 116 -0.76 -3.92 0.39
C ASP A 116 0.56 -3.14 0.39
N PHE A 117 1.47 -3.42 1.33
CA PHE A 117 2.81 -2.82 1.35
C PHE A 117 3.86 -3.82 1.82
N VAL A 118 5.09 -3.59 1.35
CA VAL A 118 6.31 -4.28 1.81
C VAL A 118 7.31 -3.22 2.25
N ILE A 119 7.83 -3.36 3.47
CA ILE A 119 8.78 -2.40 4.04
C ILE A 119 10.01 -3.09 4.59
N ARG A 120 11.11 -2.36 4.69
CA ARG A 120 12.22 -2.76 5.56
C ARG A 120 11.90 -2.28 6.98
N TYR A 121 11.79 -3.20 7.93
CA TYR A 121 11.53 -2.90 9.32
C TYR A 121 12.41 -3.76 10.21
N GLN A 122 13.11 -3.15 11.16
CA GLN A 122 14.09 -3.81 12.04
C GLN A 122 15.15 -4.65 11.28
N GLY A 123 15.58 -4.14 10.10
CA GLY A 123 16.58 -4.81 9.27
C GLY A 123 16.04 -5.89 8.34
N GLU A 124 14.75 -6.26 8.44
CA GLU A 124 14.13 -7.36 7.70
C GLU A 124 13.07 -6.88 6.70
N CYS A 125 12.83 -7.70 5.66
CA CYS A 125 11.68 -7.55 4.78
C CYS A 125 10.41 -7.91 5.54
N THR A 126 9.48 -6.97 5.66
CA THR A 126 8.26 -7.11 6.46
C THR A 126 7.04 -6.76 5.64
N LEU A 127 6.04 -7.64 5.62
CA LEU A 127 4.76 -7.40 4.96
C LEU A 127 3.88 -6.50 5.81
N VAL A 128 3.12 -5.61 5.16
CA VAL A 128 2.12 -4.77 5.82
C VAL A 128 0.79 -4.91 5.11
N GLU A 129 -0.22 -5.35 5.83
CA GLU A 129 -1.61 -5.45 5.39
C GLU A 129 -2.47 -4.38 6.06
N VAL A 130 -3.26 -3.68 5.28
CA VAL A 130 -4.21 -2.67 5.75
C VAL A 130 -5.63 -3.24 5.67
N LYS A 131 -6.34 -3.26 6.78
CA LYS A 131 -7.70 -3.81 6.83
C LYS A 131 -8.69 -2.81 7.38
N ALA A 132 -9.69 -2.50 6.57
CA ALA A 132 -10.80 -1.62 6.93
C ALA A 132 -11.82 -2.26 7.90
N ARG A 133 -11.85 -3.58 7.94
CA ARG A 133 -12.73 -4.40 8.81
C ARG A 133 -11.97 -5.63 9.28
N SER A 134 -12.54 -6.37 10.24
CA SER A 134 -12.03 -7.69 10.60
C SER A 134 -11.99 -8.57 9.34
N GLY A 135 -10.83 -9.07 8.99
CA GLY A 135 -10.63 -9.85 7.78
C GLY A 135 -9.40 -10.75 7.86
N ASN A 136 -9.42 -11.82 7.08
CA ASN A 136 -8.29 -12.73 6.97
C ASN A 136 -7.19 -12.11 6.08
N VAL A 137 -5.95 -12.33 6.48
CA VAL A 137 -4.74 -11.98 5.73
C VAL A 137 -4.24 -13.24 4.98
N LYS A 138 -5.03 -13.73 4.02
CA LYS A 138 -4.76 -15.02 3.34
C LYS A 138 -3.41 -15.00 2.62
N SER A 139 -3.15 -13.99 1.82
CA SER A 139 -1.88 -13.85 1.07
C SER A 139 -0.69 -13.77 2.01
N THR A 140 -0.77 -12.93 3.05
CA THR A 140 0.26 -12.80 4.08
C THR A 140 0.54 -14.12 4.78
N LYS A 141 -0.51 -14.86 5.18
CA LYS A 141 -0.35 -16.20 5.79
C LYS A 141 0.31 -17.19 4.84
N THR A 142 -0.08 -17.17 3.56
CA THR A 142 0.54 -18.04 2.55
C THR A 142 2.03 -17.74 2.41
N ILE A 143 2.42 -16.46 2.37
CA ILE A 143 3.81 -16.03 2.27
C ILE A 143 4.60 -16.44 3.53
N LEU A 144 4.06 -16.17 4.72
CA LEU A 144 4.70 -16.52 5.99
C LEU A 144 4.88 -18.03 6.22
N ASN A 145 4.03 -18.85 5.59
CA ASN A 145 4.15 -20.31 5.65
C ASN A 145 5.22 -20.89 4.70
N HIS A 146 5.80 -20.03 3.83
CA HIS A 146 6.84 -20.43 2.88
C HIS A 146 8.05 -19.47 2.93
N PRO A 147 8.69 -19.30 4.10
CA PRO A 147 9.79 -18.35 4.27
C PRO A 147 10.99 -18.66 3.38
N GLU A 148 11.22 -19.92 3.03
CA GLU A 148 12.26 -20.35 2.09
C GLU A 148 12.05 -19.82 0.66
N LYS A 149 10.80 -19.52 0.29
CA LYS A 149 10.43 -19.03 -1.05
C LYS A 149 10.33 -17.52 -1.11
N TYR A 150 9.85 -16.90 -0.04
CA TYR A 150 9.51 -15.47 -0.04
C TYR A 150 10.45 -14.62 0.82
N HIS A 151 11.38 -15.23 1.53
CA HIS A 151 12.38 -14.54 2.38
C HIS A 151 11.77 -13.56 3.39
N VAL A 152 10.57 -13.89 3.88
CA VAL A 152 9.81 -13.07 4.84
C VAL A 152 9.45 -13.90 6.06
N SER A 153 9.78 -13.38 7.23
CA SER A 153 9.52 -14.03 8.53
C SER A 153 8.49 -13.30 9.39
N HIS A 154 8.19 -12.04 9.06
CA HIS A 154 7.31 -11.18 9.86
C HIS A 154 6.30 -10.41 9.02
N ALA A 155 5.14 -10.13 9.60
CA ALA A 155 4.13 -9.28 9.00
C ALA A 155 3.44 -8.40 10.04
N ILE A 156 2.93 -7.26 9.57
CA ILE A 156 2.17 -6.29 10.35
C ILE A 156 0.79 -6.13 9.72
N LYS A 157 -0.24 -6.20 10.55
CA LYS A 157 -1.62 -5.92 10.18
C LYS A 157 -2.04 -4.60 10.81
N LEU A 158 -2.41 -3.64 9.98
CA LEU A 158 -2.90 -2.33 10.38
C LEU A 158 -4.41 -2.22 10.18
N GLY A 159 -5.12 -1.64 11.14
CA GLY A 159 -6.56 -1.47 11.04
C GLY A 159 -7.17 -0.90 12.31
N ASP A 160 -8.48 -1.06 12.41
CA ASP A 160 -9.25 -0.70 13.61
C ASP A 160 -9.19 -1.86 14.63
N TYR A 161 -8.00 -2.01 15.23
CA TYR A 161 -7.67 -3.09 16.16
C TYR A 161 -6.91 -2.57 17.37
N ASN A 162 -6.93 -3.34 18.45
CA ASN A 162 -5.94 -3.20 19.53
C ASN A 162 -4.61 -3.87 19.15
N ILE A 163 -3.55 -3.52 19.90
CA ILE A 163 -2.25 -4.15 19.76
C ILE A 163 -2.37 -5.65 20.09
N GLY A 164 -1.83 -6.48 19.22
CA GLY A 164 -1.81 -7.94 19.42
C GLY A 164 -0.68 -8.59 18.63
N LYS A 165 -0.28 -9.80 19.03
CA LYS A 165 0.71 -10.60 18.33
C LYS A 165 0.25 -12.05 18.27
N THR A 166 0.28 -12.63 17.07
CA THR A 166 -0.05 -14.04 16.84
C THR A 166 1.02 -14.65 15.95
N GLY A 167 1.94 -15.39 16.55
CA GLY A 167 3.12 -15.89 15.83
C GLY A 167 3.93 -14.76 15.19
N PRO A 168 4.20 -14.82 13.88
CA PRO A 168 4.95 -13.79 13.15
C PRO A 168 4.12 -12.55 12.79
N LEU A 169 2.81 -12.53 13.06
CA LEU A 169 1.91 -11.44 12.73
C LEU A 169 1.71 -10.51 13.93
N LEU A 170 2.16 -9.25 13.78
CA LEU A 170 1.89 -8.15 14.69
C LEU A 170 0.65 -7.39 14.22
N THR A 171 -0.33 -7.16 15.09
CA THR A 171 -1.52 -6.35 14.80
C THR A 171 -1.40 -5.02 15.52
N LEU A 172 -1.61 -3.91 14.80
CA LEU A 172 -1.51 -2.56 15.34
C LEU A 172 -2.71 -1.71 14.88
N PRO A 173 -3.14 -0.74 15.72
CA PRO A 173 -4.05 0.31 15.28
C PRO A 173 -3.43 1.13 14.13
N LEU A 174 -4.25 1.65 13.22
CA LEU A 174 -3.80 2.47 12.08
C LEU A 174 -2.90 3.63 12.51
N TYR A 175 -3.27 4.35 13.57
CA TYR A 175 -2.51 5.50 14.07
C TYR A 175 -1.11 5.15 14.57
N MET A 176 -0.80 3.88 14.78
CA MET A 176 0.55 3.45 15.16
C MET A 176 1.48 3.22 13.95
N ALA A 177 1.00 3.37 12.73
CA ALA A 177 1.82 3.20 11.53
C ALA A 177 3.07 4.12 11.52
N PHE A 178 2.97 5.32 12.09
CA PHE A 178 4.10 6.25 12.21
C PHE A 178 5.25 5.76 13.12
N LEU A 179 5.01 4.71 13.92
CA LEU A 179 6.06 4.07 14.74
C LEU A 179 6.89 3.06 13.94
N LEU A 180 6.45 2.68 12.73
CA LEU A 180 7.15 1.74 11.86
C LEU A 180 8.33 2.43 11.14
N ARG A 181 9.15 3.18 11.86
CA ARG A 181 10.32 3.85 11.30
C ARG A 181 11.41 2.85 10.94
N SER A 182 12.16 3.17 9.88
CA SER A 182 13.43 2.47 9.61
C SER A 182 14.41 2.85 10.72
N CYS A 183 14.90 1.87 11.43
CA CYS A 183 16.09 2.06 12.27
C CYS A 183 17.32 1.99 11.40
#